data_a9abacdb5feafe3735e2acd65e4fa6fc
#
_entry.id   a9abacdb5feafe3735e2acd65e4fa6fc
#
_cell.length_a   1.000
_cell.length_b   1.000
_cell.length_c   1.000
_cell.angle_alpha   90.00
_cell.angle_beta   90.00
_cell.angle_gamma   90.00
#
_symmetry.space_group_name_H-M   'P 1'
#
loop_
_entity.id
_entity.type
_entity.pdbx_description
1 polymer ?
#
loop_
_entity_poly.entity_id
_entity_poly.type
_entity_poly.pdbx_seq_one_letter_code
_entity_poly.pdbx_strand_id
1 'polypeptide(L)'
;MTQRESLSVVLITLNAAAQLEPCLQSVGFADEIVVVDSGSSDATLELAARHGARVVQQDWLGFGPQKQFAVGQAANDWVLCLDADERVTPELRAAIASALQAPACGAYRFARRNRFLGRYLRHGEGYPDWNLRLFDRHQARWSDDMVHEHVLAQGAVATLDGDLLHDSAETIAAYLGKQNRYTSLAAEAAFAAGKRASGAKLLLSPLVRFVKFYALRRGFLDGLPGFIHTVIGCFNSFSKYAKMIELQRKETRS
;
A
#
# COMPACT_ATOMS: atom_id res chain seq x y z
N MET A 1 -16.13 16.42 -28.29
CA MET A 1 -15.97 15.58 -27.10
C MET A 1 -14.49 15.22 -27.05
N THR A 2 -13.72 15.76 -26.12
CA THR A 2 -12.33 15.36 -25.91
C THR A 2 -12.34 13.90 -25.48
N GLN A 3 -11.63 13.04 -26.21
CA GLN A 3 -11.46 11.64 -25.88
C GLN A 3 -10.64 11.60 -24.57
N ARG A 4 -11.06 10.78 -23.58
CA ARG A 4 -10.26 10.60 -22.36
C ARG A 4 -8.93 9.94 -22.68
N GLU A 5 -7.92 10.17 -21.83
CA GLU A 5 -6.68 9.42 -21.91
C GLU A 5 -6.93 7.93 -21.71
N SER A 6 -6.22 7.11 -22.48
CA SER A 6 -6.32 5.65 -22.39
C SER A 6 -5.53 5.14 -21.19
N LEU A 7 -6.07 4.13 -20.49
CA LEU A 7 -5.57 3.62 -19.23
C LEU A 7 -5.14 2.17 -19.33
N SER A 8 -3.90 1.87 -18.96
CA SER A 8 -3.44 0.52 -18.66
C SER A 8 -3.49 0.27 -17.15
N VAL A 9 -4.12 -0.82 -16.73
CA VAL A 9 -3.99 -1.35 -15.36
C VAL A 9 -2.88 -2.39 -15.36
N VAL A 10 -1.91 -2.26 -14.46
CA VAL A 10 -0.81 -3.19 -14.34
C VAL A 10 -0.77 -3.83 -12.95
N LEU A 11 -0.60 -5.15 -12.91
CA LEU A 11 -0.53 -5.94 -11.68
C LEU A 11 0.73 -6.81 -11.70
N ILE A 12 1.26 -7.08 -10.51
CA ILE A 12 2.28 -8.12 -10.29
C ILE A 12 1.65 -9.27 -9.51
N THR A 13 1.92 -10.51 -9.89
CA THR A 13 1.28 -11.70 -9.29
C THR A 13 2.28 -12.82 -9.00
N LEU A 14 1.99 -13.56 -7.94
CA LEU A 14 2.55 -14.88 -7.64
C LEU A 14 1.56 -15.64 -6.76
N ASN A 15 0.94 -16.72 -7.29
CA ASN A 15 -0.06 -17.52 -6.58
C ASN A 15 -1.19 -16.69 -5.96
N ALA A 16 -1.83 -15.86 -6.76
CA ALA A 16 -2.84 -14.87 -6.34
C ALA A 16 -4.29 -15.29 -6.67
N ALA A 17 -4.53 -16.53 -7.08
CA ALA A 17 -5.85 -16.99 -7.56
C ALA A 17 -7.00 -16.68 -6.60
N ALA A 18 -6.76 -16.77 -5.28
CA ALA A 18 -7.80 -16.54 -4.28
C ALA A 18 -8.31 -15.08 -4.21
N GLN A 19 -7.53 -14.12 -4.70
CA GLN A 19 -7.79 -12.67 -4.54
C GLN A 19 -7.89 -11.92 -5.87
N LEU A 20 -7.35 -12.49 -6.95
CA LEU A 20 -7.19 -11.83 -8.23
C LEU A 20 -8.51 -11.51 -8.93
N GLU A 21 -9.50 -12.40 -8.87
CA GLU A 21 -10.75 -12.25 -9.63
C GLU A 21 -11.53 -10.98 -9.23
N PRO A 22 -11.76 -10.68 -7.93
CA PRO A 22 -12.40 -9.43 -7.53
C PRO A 22 -11.60 -8.18 -7.91
N CYS A 23 -10.27 -8.25 -7.95
CA CYS A 23 -9.40 -7.17 -8.43
C CYS A 23 -9.66 -6.90 -9.91
N LEU A 24 -9.57 -7.91 -10.77
CA LEU A 24 -9.78 -7.79 -12.21
C LEU A 24 -11.19 -7.30 -12.55
N GLN A 25 -12.23 -7.78 -11.85
CA GLN A 25 -13.60 -7.29 -12.01
C GLN A 25 -13.72 -5.79 -11.73
N SER A 26 -13.00 -5.29 -10.72
CA SER A 26 -13.06 -3.88 -10.31
C SER A 26 -12.43 -2.93 -11.32
N VAL A 27 -11.57 -3.44 -12.21
CA VAL A 27 -10.81 -2.66 -13.21
C VAL A 27 -11.24 -2.92 -14.65
N GLY A 28 -12.37 -3.59 -14.89
CA GLY A 28 -12.90 -3.85 -16.22
C GLY A 28 -13.27 -2.60 -17.03
N PHE A 29 -13.05 -1.40 -16.49
CA PHE A 29 -13.19 -0.11 -17.19
C PHE A 29 -11.89 0.36 -17.88
N ALA A 30 -10.77 -0.32 -17.64
CA ALA A 30 -9.48 -0.02 -18.25
C ALA A 30 -9.47 -0.39 -19.75
N ASP A 31 -8.63 0.27 -20.51
CA ASP A 31 -8.46 -0.02 -21.94
C ASP A 31 -7.51 -1.21 -22.14
N GLU A 32 -6.64 -1.46 -21.14
CA GLU A 32 -5.72 -2.60 -21.11
C GLU A 32 -5.53 -3.08 -19.66
N ILE A 33 -5.42 -4.38 -19.49
CA ILE A 33 -4.98 -5.01 -18.23
C ILE A 33 -3.75 -5.85 -18.52
N VAL A 34 -2.65 -5.60 -17.79
CA VAL A 34 -1.39 -6.36 -17.88
C VAL A 34 -1.14 -7.02 -16.54
N VAL A 35 -0.93 -8.33 -16.55
CA VAL A 35 -0.56 -9.11 -15.37
C VAL A 35 0.87 -9.63 -15.58
N VAL A 36 1.80 -9.17 -14.75
CA VAL A 36 3.18 -9.67 -14.72
C VAL A 36 3.29 -10.72 -13.64
N ASP A 37 3.48 -11.96 -14.07
CA ASP A 37 3.48 -13.14 -13.19
C ASP A 37 4.89 -13.66 -12.96
N SER A 38 5.19 -14.02 -11.71
CA SER A 38 6.51 -14.49 -11.28
C SER A 38 6.59 -16.01 -11.10
N GLY A 39 5.80 -16.76 -11.88
CA GLY A 39 5.84 -18.23 -11.89
C GLY A 39 4.74 -18.85 -11.02
N SER A 40 3.52 -18.37 -11.11
CA SER A 40 2.37 -18.96 -10.42
C SER A 40 2.13 -20.41 -10.85
N SER A 41 1.84 -21.25 -9.86
CA SER A 41 1.50 -22.67 -10.02
C SER A 41 0.02 -22.97 -9.74
N ASP A 42 -0.75 -21.95 -9.31
CA ASP A 42 -2.19 -22.05 -9.08
C ASP A 42 -2.99 -21.51 -10.29
N ALA A 43 -4.30 -21.29 -10.14
CA ALA A 43 -5.17 -20.81 -11.21
C ALA A 43 -4.98 -19.32 -11.58
N THR A 44 -3.93 -18.62 -11.12
CA THR A 44 -3.71 -17.19 -11.34
C THR A 44 -3.71 -16.84 -12.83
N LEU A 45 -2.95 -17.59 -13.65
CA LEU A 45 -2.81 -17.32 -15.09
C LEU A 45 -4.11 -17.55 -15.86
N GLU A 46 -4.85 -18.60 -15.50
CA GLU A 46 -6.16 -18.92 -16.08
C GLU A 46 -7.17 -17.81 -15.77
N LEU A 47 -7.21 -17.34 -14.53
CA LEU A 47 -8.07 -16.23 -14.10
C LEU A 47 -7.75 -14.94 -14.86
N ALA A 48 -6.46 -14.59 -14.98
CA ALA A 48 -6.03 -13.41 -15.73
C ALA A 48 -6.49 -13.48 -17.20
N ALA A 49 -6.28 -14.62 -17.86
CA ALA A 49 -6.68 -14.81 -19.25
C ALA A 49 -8.21 -14.73 -19.42
N ARG A 50 -9.00 -15.31 -18.53
CA ARG A 50 -10.49 -15.24 -18.57
C ARG A 50 -11.01 -13.81 -18.49
N HIS A 51 -10.30 -12.92 -17.81
CA HIS A 51 -10.64 -11.49 -17.71
C HIS A 51 -10.02 -10.63 -18.82
N GLY A 52 -9.43 -11.26 -19.86
CA GLY A 52 -8.83 -10.57 -21.01
C GLY A 52 -7.52 -9.85 -20.69
N ALA A 53 -6.89 -10.15 -19.57
CA ALA A 53 -5.59 -9.57 -19.22
C ALA A 53 -4.48 -10.17 -20.11
N ARG A 54 -3.56 -9.32 -20.54
CA ARG A 54 -2.31 -9.75 -21.18
C ARG A 54 -1.33 -10.19 -20.10
N VAL A 55 -0.97 -11.48 -20.13
CA VAL A 55 -0.04 -12.05 -19.15
C VAL A 55 1.38 -11.97 -19.69
N VAL A 56 2.31 -11.52 -18.86
CA VAL A 56 3.75 -11.48 -19.10
C VAL A 56 4.44 -12.25 -17.98
N GLN A 57 5.28 -13.21 -18.32
CA GLN A 57 6.08 -13.92 -17.32
C GLN A 57 7.40 -13.20 -17.09
N GLN A 58 7.74 -12.97 -15.82
CA GLN A 58 8.97 -12.34 -15.40
C GLN A 58 9.41 -12.89 -14.05
N ASP A 59 10.61 -13.43 -13.99
CA ASP A 59 11.22 -13.82 -12.72
C ASP A 59 11.24 -12.65 -11.73
N TRP A 60 11.17 -12.98 -10.44
CA TRP A 60 11.08 -11.98 -9.39
C TRP A 60 12.29 -11.06 -9.33
N LEU A 61 12.08 -9.76 -9.47
CA LEU A 61 13.11 -8.71 -9.46
C LEU A 61 13.17 -7.94 -8.12
N GLY A 62 12.24 -8.17 -7.20
CA GLY A 62 11.95 -7.32 -6.03
C GLY A 62 10.74 -6.43 -6.29
N PHE A 63 10.11 -5.91 -5.22
CA PHE A 63 8.82 -5.21 -5.36
C PHE A 63 8.88 -3.99 -6.28
N GLY A 64 9.80 -3.06 -6.05
CA GLY A 64 9.94 -1.85 -6.87
C GLY A 64 10.28 -2.16 -8.33
N PRO A 65 11.37 -2.89 -8.60
CA PRO A 65 11.76 -3.27 -9.96
C PRO A 65 10.68 -4.08 -10.70
N GLN A 66 9.96 -5.00 -10.01
CA GLN A 66 8.89 -5.79 -10.62
C GLN A 66 7.70 -4.91 -11.03
N LYS A 67 7.28 -3.97 -10.16
CA LYS A 67 6.23 -3.00 -10.47
C LYS A 67 6.66 -2.06 -11.61
N GLN A 68 7.92 -1.62 -11.62
CA GLN A 68 8.44 -0.80 -12.70
C GLN A 68 8.52 -1.57 -14.04
N PHE A 69 8.89 -2.84 -14.00
CA PHE A 69 8.84 -3.71 -15.18
C PHE A 69 7.42 -3.80 -15.72
N ALA A 70 6.42 -3.99 -14.83
CA ALA A 70 5.00 -4.05 -15.21
C ALA A 70 4.54 -2.74 -15.89
N VAL A 71 4.94 -1.58 -15.36
CA VAL A 71 4.69 -0.27 -15.99
C VAL A 71 5.28 -0.19 -17.39
N GLY A 72 6.49 -0.74 -17.59
CA GLY A 72 7.15 -0.81 -18.91
C GLY A 72 6.40 -1.68 -19.92
N GLN A 73 5.57 -2.61 -19.48
CA GLN A 73 4.74 -3.45 -20.34
C GLN A 73 3.44 -2.78 -20.78
N ALA A 74 3.02 -1.68 -20.17
CA ALA A 74 1.79 -0.99 -20.53
C ALA A 74 1.82 -0.43 -21.95
N ALA A 75 0.71 -0.54 -22.69
CA ALA A 75 0.57 0.05 -24.02
C ALA A 75 0.22 1.55 -23.94
N ASN A 76 -0.43 1.98 -22.88
CA ASN A 76 -0.88 3.36 -22.71
C ASN A 76 0.06 4.16 -21.78
N ASP A 77 0.04 5.48 -21.88
CA ASP A 77 0.90 6.35 -21.08
C ASP A 77 0.40 6.48 -19.64
N TRP A 78 -0.91 6.49 -19.45
CA TRP A 78 -1.49 6.44 -18.11
C TRP A 78 -1.56 5.03 -17.58
N VAL A 79 -1.00 4.83 -16.38
CA VAL A 79 -0.98 3.54 -15.72
C VAL A 79 -1.61 3.63 -14.33
N LEU A 80 -2.41 2.62 -13.99
CA LEU A 80 -2.89 2.36 -12.64
C LEU A 80 -2.24 1.06 -12.14
N CYS A 81 -1.38 1.18 -11.14
CA CYS A 81 -0.69 0.04 -10.54
C CYS A 81 -1.46 -0.51 -9.36
N LEU A 82 -1.80 -1.78 -9.37
CA LEU A 82 -2.52 -2.46 -8.29
C LEU A 82 -1.80 -3.73 -7.85
N ASP A 83 -2.01 -4.07 -6.59
CA ASP A 83 -1.69 -5.40 -6.07
C ASP A 83 -2.92 -6.32 -6.26
N ALA A 84 -2.74 -7.64 -6.36
CA ALA A 84 -3.81 -8.58 -6.71
C ALA A 84 -4.94 -8.67 -5.65
N ASP A 85 -4.70 -8.18 -4.45
CA ASP A 85 -5.63 -8.12 -3.34
C ASP A 85 -6.26 -6.72 -3.16
N GLU A 86 -6.09 -5.84 -4.15
CA GLU A 86 -6.66 -4.49 -4.15
C GLU A 86 -7.87 -4.39 -5.10
N ARG A 87 -8.87 -3.57 -4.75
CA ARG A 87 -10.09 -3.35 -5.55
C ARG A 87 -10.45 -1.87 -5.62
N VAL A 88 -10.71 -1.40 -6.82
CA VAL A 88 -11.18 -0.03 -7.07
C VAL A 88 -12.65 0.10 -6.71
N THR A 89 -13.02 1.06 -5.83
CA THR A 89 -14.42 1.33 -5.53
C THR A 89 -15.12 2.07 -6.69
N PRO A 90 -16.46 2.02 -6.79
CA PRO A 90 -17.20 2.79 -7.81
C PRO A 90 -16.90 4.29 -7.79
N GLU A 91 -16.72 4.87 -6.60
CA GLU A 91 -16.39 6.28 -6.41
C GLU A 91 -15.00 6.59 -6.95
N LEU A 92 -13.99 5.75 -6.62
CA LEU A 92 -12.63 5.93 -7.13
C LEU A 92 -12.59 5.72 -8.65
N ARG A 93 -13.33 4.74 -9.19
CA ARG A 93 -13.48 4.57 -10.64
C ARG A 93 -14.00 5.83 -11.32
N ALA A 94 -15.03 6.45 -10.76
CA ALA A 94 -15.60 7.68 -11.31
C ALA A 94 -14.59 8.84 -11.26
N ALA A 95 -13.85 8.98 -10.15
CA ALA A 95 -12.81 9.99 -9.99
C ALA A 95 -11.65 9.79 -10.98
N ILE A 96 -11.21 8.54 -11.20
CA ILE A 96 -10.19 8.18 -12.21
C ILE A 96 -10.68 8.56 -13.60
N ALA A 97 -11.90 8.16 -13.96
CA ALA A 97 -12.47 8.46 -15.27
C ALA A 97 -12.56 9.98 -15.53
N SER A 98 -12.94 10.75 -14.51
CA SER A 98 -12.97 12.22 -14.58
C SER A 98 -11.59 12.84 -14.73
N ALA A 99 -10.62 12.37 -13.95
CA ALA A 99 -9.23 12.85 -14.00
C ALA A 99 -8.60 12.63 -15.38
N LEU A 100 -8.88 11.49 -16.02
CA LEU A 100 -8.34 11.13 -17.33
C LEU A 100 -9.03 11.85 -18.50
N GLN A 101 -10.14 12.56 -18.29
CA GLN A 101 -10.75 13.44 -19.33
C GLN A 101 -9.93 14.71 -19.54
N ALA A 102 -9.35 15.27 -18.49
CA ALA A 102 -8.49 16.45 -18.52
C ALA A 102 -7.49 16.40 -17.36
N PRO A 103 -6.36 15.67 -17.51
CA PRO A 103 -5.42 15.51 -16.41
C PRO A 103 -4.85 16.85 -15.95
N ALA A 104 -5.03 17.17 -14.67
CA ALA A 104 -4.50 18.39 -14.06
C ALA A 104 -3.02 18.29 -13.66
N CYS A 105 -2.48 17.07 -13.52
CA CYS A 105 -1.10 16.77 -13.16
C CYS A 105 -0.74 15.35 -13.61
N GLY A 106 0.55 15.01 -13.57
CA GLY A 106 1.06 13.71 -14.04
C GLY A 106 0.89 12.56 -13.04
N ALA A 107 0.37 12.80 -11.83
CA ALA A 107 0.26 11.75 -10.83
C ALA A 107 -0.86 12.02 -9.84
N TYR A 108 -1.54 10.94 -9.42
CA TYR A 108 -2.66 10.99 -8.48
C TYR A 108 -2.50 9.95 -7.39
N ARG A 109 -2.84 10.36 -6.17
CA ARG A 109 -2.96 9.47 -5.00
C ARG A 109 -4.40 9.39 -4.54
N PHE A 110 -4.72 8.32 -3.87
CA PHE A 110 -6.01 8.10 -3.22
C PHE A 110 -5.84 7.29 -1.94
N ALA A 111 -6.88 7.26 -1.11
CA ALA A 111 -6.84 6.53 0.14
C ALA A 111 -6.99 5.03 -0.10
N ARG A 112 -6.17 4.23 0.57
CA ARG A 112 -6.34 2.80 0.66
C ARG A 112 -7.01 2.45 1.98
N ARG A 113 -8.00 1.58 1.90
CA ARG A 113 -8.78 1.11 3.03
C ARG A 113 -8.45 -0.35 3.30
N ASN A 114 -7.66 -0.57 4.35
CA ASN A 114 -7.18 -1.90 4.70
C ASN A 114 -8.27 -2.68 5.45
N ARG A 115 -8.49 -3.94 5.09
CA ARG A 115 -9.36 -4.85 5.82
C ARG A 115 -8.58 -5.45 6.99
N PHE A 116 -9.12 -5.26 8.19
CA PHE A 116 -8.54 -5.78 9.41
C PHE A 116 -9.63 -6.48 10.24
N LEU A 117 -9.42 -7.74 10.60
CA LEU A 117 -10.41 -8.57 11.32
C LEU A 117 -11.81 -8.52 10.66
N GLY A 118 -11.85 -8.66 9.33
CA GLY A 118 -13.09 -8.71 8.57
C GLY A 118 -13.75 -7.36 8.27
N ARG A 119 -13.22 -6.23 8.78
CA ARG A 119 -13.75 -4.87 8.59
C ARG A 119 -12.76 -3.98 7.86
N TYR A 120 -13.23 -3.23 6.86
CA TYR A 120 -12.45 -2.14 6.27
C TYR A 120 -12.37 -0.97 7.25
N LEU A 121 -11.16 -0.61 7.68
CA LEU A 121 -10.94 0.51 8.59
C LEU A 121 -11.21 1.83 7.85
N ARG A 122 -11.94 2.73 8.52
CA ARG A 122 -12.31 4.06 8.01
C ARG A 122 -11.82 5.19 8.89
N HIS A 123 -11.23 4.87 10.03
CA HIS A 123 -10.83 5.82 11.06
C HIS A 123 -9.49 5.41 11.67
N GLY A 124 -9.04 6.21 12.61
CA GLY A 124 -7.88 5.90 13.43
C GLY A 124 -6.56 5.94 12.67
N GLU A 125 -5.70 4.97 12.94
CA GLU A 125 -4.37 4.86 12.35
C GLU A 125 -4.39 4.19 10.98
N GLY A 126 -5.33 3.29 10.75
CA GLY A 126 -5.41 2.50 9.52
C GLY A 126 -6.01 3.26 8.33
N TYR A 127 -6.48 4.52 8.52
CA TYR A 127 -7.09 5.30 7.45
C TYR A 127 -6.98 6.82 7.73
N PRO A 128 -6.76 7.66 6.68
CA PRO A 128 -6.43 7.28 5.31
C PRO A 128 -4.99 6.78 5.18
N ASP A 129 -4.79 5.72 4.39
CA ASP A 129 -3.49 5.23 3.94
C ASP A 129 -3.30 5.70 2.49
N TRP A 130 -2.56 6.80 2.33
CA TRP A 130 -2.39 7.45 1.03
C TRP A 130 -1.42 6.71 0.14
N ASN A 131 -1.90 6.28 -1.05
CA ASN A 131 -1.11 5.57 -2.03
C ASN A 131 -1.15 6.28 -3.38
N LEU A 132 0.01 6.59 -3.95
CA LEU A 132 0.14 7.06 -5.32
C LEU A 132 0.19 5.83 -6.22
N ARG A 133 -0.84 5.65 -7.06
CA ARG A 133 -1.00 4.45 -7.89
C ARG A 133 -1.42 4.76 -9.33
N LEU A 134 -1.98 5.94 -9.63
CA LEU A 134 -2.36 6.39 -10.96
C LEU A 134 -1.38 7.48 -11.42
N PHE A 135 -0.71 7.27 -12.55
CA PHE A 135 0.26 8.24 -13.06
C PHE A 135 0.55 8.06 -14.56
N ASP A 136 1.02 9.14 -15.18
CA ASP A 136 1.68 9.13 -16.46
C ASP A 136 3.10 8.56 -16.31
N ARG A 137 3.40 7.44 -16.98
CA ARG A 137 4.68 6.73 -16.89
C ARG A 137 5.88 7.54 -17.38
N HIS A 138 5.66 8.64 -18.10
CA HIS A 138 6.72 9.58 -18.50
C HIS A 138 7.04 10.60 -17.41
N GLN A 139 6.15 10.79 -16.43
CA GLN A 139 6.28 11.77 -15.35
C GLN A 139 6.46 11.12 -13.96
N ALA A 140 6.25 9.81 -13.86
CA ALA A 140 6.47 9.10 -12.61
C ALA A 140 6.93 7.65 -12.85
N ARG A 141 7.63 7.10 -11.87
CA ARG A 141 8.13 5.72 -11.88
C ARG A 141 8.18 5.13 -10.49
N TRP A 142 8.22 3.83 -10.38
CA TRP A 142 8.51 3.17 -9.11
C TRP A 142 9.98 3.39 -8.71
N SER A 143 10.24 3.46 -7.40
CA SER A 143 11.59 3.44 -6.84
C SER A 143 12.24 2.08 -7.06
N ASP A 144 13.58 2.05 -7.03
CA ASP A 144 14.36 0.82 -7.18
C ASP A 144 14.47 0.03 -5.85
N ASP A 145 13.70 0.44 -4.82
CA ASP A 145 13.71 -0.20 -3.52
C ASP A 145 13.17 -1.63 -3.60
N MET A 146 13.93 -2.57 -3.05
CA MET A 146 13.54 -3.98 -2.98
C MET A 146 12.38 -4.21 -2.00
N VAL A 147 12.28 -3.35 -0.99
CA VAL A 147 11.22 -3.31 0.05
C VAL A 147 10.97 -1.84 0.38
N HIS A 148 9.71 -1.48 0.65
CA HIS A 148 9.25 -0.10 0.84
C HIS A 148 9.22 0.74 -0.44
N GLU A 149 8.96 0.08 -1.56
CA GLU A 149 8.81 0.71 -2.86
C GLU A 149 7.73 1.79 -2.82
N HIS A 150 7.97 2.86 -3.55
CA HIS A 150 7.05 3.98 -3.69
C HIS A 150 7.20 4.62 -5.06
N VAL A 151 6.18 5.35 -5.49
CA VAL A 151 6.22 6.04 -6.78
C VAL A 151 6.91 7.39 -6.60
N LEU A 152 7.93 7.64 -7.44
CA LEU A 152 8.65 8.89 -7.57
C LEU A 152 8.01 9.70 -8.71
N ALA A 153 7.28 10.77 -8.37
CA ALA A 153 6.64 11.64 -9.34
C ALA A 153 7.46 12.91 -9.59
N GLN A 154 7.51 13.34 -10.85
CA GLN A 154 8.04 14.63 -11.25
C GLN A 154 6.89 15.65 -11.25
N GLY A 155 6.91 16.58 -10.30
CA GLY A 155 5.90 17.65 -10.23
C GLY A 155 4.78 17.39 -9.22
N ALA A 156 3.60 17.99 -9.48
CA ALA A 156 2.49 17.96 -8.55
C ALA A 156 1.80 16.59 -8.51
N VAL A 157 1.36 16.21 -7.31
CA VAL A 157 0.51 15.02 -7.07
C VAL A 157 -0.83 15.50 -6.54
N ALA A 158 -1.91 15.22 -7.26
CA ALA A 158 -3.26 15.51 -6.81
C ALA A 158 -3.86 14.31 -6.04
N THR A 159 -4.93 14.57 -5.30
CA THR A 159 -5.67 13.54 -4.57
C THR A 159 -7.01 13.30 -5.26
N LEU A 160 -7.36 12.04 -5.49
CA LEU A 160 -8.67 11.64 -5.97
C LEU A 160 -9.55 11.18 -4.81
N ASP A 161 -10.85 11.42 -4.96
CA ASP A 161 -11.87 10.91 -4.07
C ASP A 161 -12.14 9.42 -4.33
N GLY A 162 -12.68 8.74 -3.33
CA GLY A 162 -12.91 7.30 -3.34
C GLY A 162 -11.74 6.51 -2.76
N ASP A 163 -11.94 5.21 -2.61
CA ASP A 163 -11.01 4.34 -1.91
C ASP A 163 -10.55 3.16 -2.77
N LEU A 164 -9.33 2.75 -2.54
CA LEU A 164 -8.81 1.45 -2.94
C LEU A 164 -9.01 0.48 -1.77
N LEU A 165 -9.83 -0.53 -1.94
CA LEU A 165 -10.01 -1.58 -0.92
C LEU A 165 -8.84 -2.55 -0.99
N HIS A 166 -8.28 -2.93 0.16
CA HIS A 166 -7.19 -3.88 0.26
C HIS A 166 -7.58 -5.03 1.19
N ASP A 167 -7.69 -6.22 0.61
CA ASP A 167 -8.09 -7.44 1.30
C ASP A 167 -6.88 -8.25 1.73
N SER A 168 -6.09 -7.71 2.66
CA SER A 168 -5.01 -8.49 3.27
C SER A 168 -5.58 -9.73 3.98
N ALA A 169 -5.23 -10.91 3.48
CA ALA A 169 -5.56 -12.20 4.10
C ALA A 169 -4.70 -12.51 5.34
N GLU A 170 -4.05 -11.51 5.90
CA GLU A 170 -3.07 -11.65 6.95
C GLU A 170 -3.71 -12.04 8.28
N THR A 171 -3.21 -13.11 8.89
CA THR A 171 -3.59 -13.47 10.26
C THR A 171 -3.00 -12.46 11.27
N ILE A 172 -3.60 -12.34 12.47
CA ILE A 172 -3.04 -11.52 13.55
C ILE A 172 -1.59 -11.91 13.86
N ALA A 173 -1.26 -13.19 13.85
CA ALA A 173 0.10 -13.67 14.11
C ALA A 173 1.08 -13.18 13.05
N ALA A 174 0.74 -13.29 11.76
CA ALA A 174 1.54 -12.79 10.65
C ALA A 174 1.69 -11.26 10.72
N TYR A 175 0.58 -10.55 10.98
CA TYR A 175 0.58 -9.10 11.16
C TYR A 175 1.53 -8.65 12.29
N LEU A 176 1.43 -9.28 13.48
CA LEU A 176 2.31 -8.96 14.60
C LEU A 176 3.79 -9.28 14.31
N GLY A 177 4.07 -10.39 13.60
CA GLY A 177 5.42 -10.72 13.15
C GLY A 177 6.02 -9.65 12.23
N LYS A 178 5.22 -9.15 11.27
CA LYS A 178 5.58 -8.05 10.38
C LYS A 178 5.81 -6.75 11.16
N GLN A 179 4.91 -6.40 12.09
CA GLN A 179 5.07 -5.22 12.93
C GLN A 179 6.32 -5.29 13.80
N ASN A 180 6.65 -6.47 14.35
CA ASN A 180 7.88 -6.66 15.12
C ASN A 180 9.14 -6.37 14.28
N ARG A 181 9.20 -6.82 13.02
CA ARG A 181 10.31 -6.49 12.10
C ARG A 181 10.37 -4.98 11.83
N TYR A 182 9.24 -4.35 11.52
CA TYR A 182 9.19 -2.91 11.23
C TYR A 182 9.62 -2.06 12.43
N THR A 183 9.26 -2.46 13.66
CA THR A 183 9.72 -1.74 14.86
C THR A 183 11.22 -1.90 15.09
N SER A 184 11.84 -3.03 14.70
CA SER A 184 13.30 -3.22 14.75
C SER A 184 14.00 -2.29 13.74
N LEU A 185 13.60 -2.34 12.47
CA LEU A 185 14.17 -1.47 11.43
C LEU A 185 14.01 0.02 11.76
N ALA A 186 12.83 0.42 12.27
CA ALA A 186 12.59 1.79 12.68
C ALA A 186 13.41 2.24 13.91
N ALA A 187 13.71 1.32 14.81
CA ALA A 187 14.60 1.58 15.96
C ALA A 187 16.05 1.75 15.51
N GLU A 188 16.55 0.84 14.66
CA GLU A 188 17.89 0.88 14.09
C GLU A 188 18.13 2.14 13.27
N ALA A 189 17.21 2.47 12.35
CA ALA A 189 17.29 3.68 11.54
C ALA A 189 17.27 4.96 12.39
N ALA A 190 16.41 5.01 13.42
CA ALA A 190 16.36 6.16 14.32
C ALA A 190 17.65 6.29 15.16
N PHE A 191 18.21 5.18 15.62
CA PHE A 191 19.45 5.13 16.37
C PHE A 191 20.64 5.56 15.50
N ALA A 192 20.77 5.03 14.28
CA ALA A 192 21.79 5.43 13.31
C ALA A 192 21.71 6.92 12.94
N ALA A 193 20.50 7.49 12.90
CA ALA A 193 20.27 8.94 12.72
C ALA A 193 20.56 9.77 14.00
N GLY A 194 21.22 9.23 15.01
CA GLY A 194 21.58 9.92 16.24
C GLY A 194 20.44 10.17 17.22
N LYS A 195 19.21 9.66 16.95
CA LYS A 195 18.07 9.82 17.87
C LYS A 195 18.25 8.91 19.09
N ARG A 196 17.83 9.41 20.25
CA ARG A 196 17.90 8.66 21.52
C ARG A 196 16.50 8.55 22.13
N ALA A 197 16.24 7.37 22.73
CA ALA A 197 15.03 7.10 23.49
C ALA A 197 15.27 7.34 24.98
N SER A 198 14.21 7.70 25.70
CA SER A 198 14.19 7.85 27.14
C SER A 198 13.03 7.08 27.75
N GLY A 199 13.05 6.82 29.07
CA GLY A 199 11.93 6.21 29.78
C GLY A 199 10.62 7.00 29.60
N ALA A 200 10.70 8.32 29.56
CA ALA A 200 9.53 9.18 29.29
C ALA A 200 8.95 8.92 27.87
N LYS A 201 9.78 8.86 26.83
CA LYS A 201 9.32 8.53 25.47
C LYS A 201 8.73 7.12 25.39
N LEU A 202 9.33 6.15 26.09
CA LEU A 202 8.84 4.77 26.15
C LEU A 202 7.41 4.69 26.70
N LEU A 203 7.12 5.44 27.77
CA LEU A 203 5.83 5.38 28.44
C LEU A 203 4.78 6.32 27.81
N LEU A 204 5.16 7.55 27.45
CA LEU A 204 4.22 8.56 26.98
C LEU A 204 3.83 8.38 25.51
N SER A 205 4.75 7.90 24.66
CA SER A 205 4.47 7.77 23.22
C SER A 205 3.30 6.84 22.90
N PRO A 206 3.16 5.65 23.52
CA PRO A 206 1.97 4.81 23.34
C PRO A 206 0.67 5.49 23.78
N LEU A 207 0.69 6.22 24.89
CA LEU A 207 -0.50 6.92 25.42
C LEU A 207 -0.94 8.04 24.48
N VAL A 208 0.00 8.87 24.03
CA VAL A 208 -0.26 9.93 23.05
C VAL A 208 -0.80 9.33 21.75
N ARG A 209 -0.22 8.20 21.30
CA ARG A 209 -0.68 7.50 20.10
C ARG A 209 -2.12 7.00 20.27
N PHE A 210 -2.44 6.41 21.43
CA PHE A 210 -3.79 5.96 21.72
C PHE A 210 -4.81 7.10 21.65
N VAL A 211 -4.56 8.20 22.38
CA VAL A 211 -5.45 9.37 22.36
C VAL A 211 -5.60 9.92 20.94
N LYS A 212 -4.50 10.06 20.21
CA LYS A 212 -4.51 10.57 18.84
C LYS A 212 -5.36 9.71 17.91
N PHE A 213 -5.14 8.39 17.88
CA PHE A 213 -5.76 7.55 16.87
C PHE A 213 -7.11 6.99 17.32
N TYR A 214 -7.29 6.66 18.58
CA TYR A 214 -8.57 6.14 19.07
C TYR A 214 -9.59 7.24 19.30
N ALA A 215 -9.22 8.31 20.00
CA ALA A 215 -10.13 9.40 20.32
C ALA A 215 -10.19 10.46 19.20
N LEU A 216 -9.07 11.18 18.92
CA LEU A 216 -9.09 12.33 18.01
C LEU A 216 -9.34 11.93 16.57
N ARG A 217 -8.76 10.83 16.09
CA ARG A 217 -9.00 10.28 14.75
C ARG A 217 -10.14 9.26 14.71
N ARG A 218 -10.95 9.21 15.77
CA ARG A 218 -12.21 8.46 15.87
C ARG A 218 -12.07 6.96 15.60
N GLY A 219 -10.93 6.34 15.93
CA GLY A 219 -10.71 4.90 15.73
C GLY A 219 -11.75 4.02 16.42
N PHE A 220 -12.42 4.53 17.47
CA PHE A 220 -13.54 3.86 18.14
C PHE A 220 -14.76 3.61 17.24
N LEU A 221 -14.93 4.38 16.15
CA LEU A 221 -16.01 4.17 15.18
C LEU A 221 -15.81 2.90 14.34
N ASP A 222 -14.59 2.37 14.26
CA ASP A 222 -14.32 1.09 13.63
C ASP A 222 -14.56 -0.12 14.56
N GLY A 223 -15.12 0.14 15.76
CA GLY A 223 -15.50 -0.90 16.72
C GLY A 223 -14.29 -1.69 17.25
N LEU A 224 -14.50 -2.98 17.54
CA LEU A 224 -13.44 -3.86 18.08
C LEU A 224 -12.21 -3.96 17.16
N PRO A 225 -12.32 -4.10 15.82
CA PRO A 225 -11.16 -4.04 14.93
C PRO A 225 -10.35 -2.75 15.05
N GLY A 226 -11.01 -1.59 15.13
CA GLY A 226 -10.35 -0.29 15.31
C GLY A 226 -9.63 -0.17 16.65
N PHE A 227 -10.23 -0.69 17.72
CA PHE A 227 -9.59 -0.76 19.05
C PHE A 227 -8.34 -1.63 19.01
N ILE A 228 -8.44 -2.87 18.52
CA ILE A 228 -7.31 -3.82 18.44
C ILE A 228 -6.18 -3.23 17.57
N HIS A 229 -6.50 -2.67 16.41
CA HIS A 229 -5.52 -2.04 15.53
C HIS A 229 -4.78 -0.90 16.24
N THR A 230 -5.51 -0.02 16.96
CA THR A 230 -4.90 1.08 17.72
C THR A 230 -4.00 0.56 18.85
N VAL A 231 -4.43 -0.47 19.59
CA VAL A 231 -3.62 -1.07 20.67
C VAL A 231 -2.34 -1.68 20.12
N ILE A 232 -2.40 -2.39 18.98
CA ILE A 232 -1.20 -2.90 18.30
C ILE A 232 -0.27 -1.74 17.89
N GLY A 233 -0.81 -0.65 17.37
CA GLY A 233 -0.04 0.56 17.06
C GLY A 233 0.65 1.17 18.28
N CYS A 234 -0.01 1.17 19.44
CA CYS A 234 0.59 1.60 20.71
C CYS A 234 1.72 0.66 21.14
N PHE A 235 1.51 -0.66 21.02
CA PHE A 235 2.55 -1.65 21.30
C PHE A 235 3.75 -1.50 20.35
N ASN A 236 3.54 -1.18 19.08
CA ASN A 236 4.60 -0.89 18.12
C ASN A 236 5.41 0.34 18.55
N SER A 237 4.75 1.39 19.03
CA SER A 237 5.43 2.57 19.57
C SER A 237 6.29 2.23 20.79
N PHE A 238 5.75 1.46 21.74
CA PHE A 238 6.50 0.96 22.89
C PHE A 238 7.69 0.11 22.45
N SER A 239 7.49 -0.89 21.60
CA SER A 239 8.50 -1.82 21.12
C SER A 239 9.66 -1.11 20.42
N LYS A 240 9.35 -0.10 19.56
CA LYS A 240 10.37 0.72 18.91
C LYS A 240 11.28 1.40 19.93
N TYR A 241 10.72 2.09 20.94
CA TYR A 241 11.52 2.80 21.94
C TYR A 241 12.25 1.86 22.88
N ALA A 242 11.68 0.71 23.22
CA ALA A 242 12.35 -0.32 24.00
C ALA A 242 13.61 -0.86 23.26
N LYS A 243 13.48 -1.18 21.97
CA LYS A 243 14.59 -1.59 21.12
C LYS A 243 15.65 -0.49 20.96
N MET A 244 15.25 0.78 20.84
CA MET A 244 16.19 1.90 20.83
C MET A 244 17.00 1.99 22.15
N ILE A 245 16.35 1.80 23.31
CA ILE A 245 17.04 1.76 24.62
C ILE A 245 18.01 0.58 24.69
N GLU A 246 17.64 -0.57 24.14
CA GLU A 246 18.53 -1.74 24.05
C GLU A 246 19.79 -1.40 23.25
N LEU A 247 19.65 -0.79 22.06
CA LEU A 247 20.77 -0.35 21.23
C LEU A 247 21.68 0.66 21.96
N GLN A 248 21.10 1.65 22.65
CA GLN A 248 21.85 2.62 23.45
C GLN A 248 22.69 1.95 24.55
N ARG A 249 22.11 0.94 25.23
CA ARG A 249 22.84 0.20 26.28
C ARG A 249 24.00 -0.66 25.75
N LYS A 250 23.85 -1.20 24.53
CA LYS A 250 24.92 -1.93 23.85
C LYS A 250 26.08 -1.00 23.49
N GLU A 251 25.79 0.19 22.93
CA GLU A 251 26.79 1.22 22.60
C GLU A 251 27.59 1.66 23.83
N THR A 252 26.96 1.79 25.00
CA THR A 252 27.64 2.23 26.25
C THR A 252 28.53 1.15 26.86
N ARG A 253 28.36 -0.12 26.45
CA ARG A 253 29.11 -1.25 26.94
C ARG A 253 30.30 -1.68 26.05
N SER A 254 30.33 -1.14 24.84
CA SER A 254 31.41 -1.30 23.84
C SER A 254 32.45 -0.21 24.02
#